data_2ee9ea111c08e30b9f5cdf6a7a08cb8a
#
_entry.id   2ee9ea111c08e30b9f5cdf6a7a08cb8a
#
_cell.length_a   1.000
_cell.length_b   1.000
_cell.length_c   1.000
_cell.angle_alpha   90.00
_cell.angle_beta   90.00
_cell.angle_gamma   90.00
#
_symmetry.space_group_name_H-M   'P 1'
#
loop_
_entity.id
_entity.type
_entity.pdbx_description
1 polymer ?
#
loop_
_entity_poly.entity_id
_entity_poly.type
_entity_poly.pdbx_seq_one_letter_code
_entity_poly.pdbx_strand_id
1 'polypeptide(L)'
;EPLKLVFKSKDWYLYGFCRLRKDFRFFKLTRIKGLAIGKETFMRDVPTDLPVEAPLHAEDLVAVSLKFTPEAAFRVYDEFTDAVTTDAQGNLYVSVDLPDHGVLFSYLLSFGDSVEVLEPASVREQVKEKLISMLHIYKT
;
A
#
# COMPACT_ATOMS: atom_id res chain seq x y z
N GLU A 1 5.36 26.41 -1.42
CA GLU A 1 5.45 26.75 0.00
C GLU A 1 5.53 25.47 0.82
N PRO A 2 6.72 25.05 1.26
CA PRO A 2 6.89 23.81 2.01
C PRO A 2 6.38 23.98 3.44
N LEU A 3 5.53 23.06 3.91
CA LEU A 3 4.90 23.14 5.24
C LEU A 3 5.38 22.05 6.18
N LYS A 4 5.41 20.79 5.74
CA LYS A 4 5.72 19.67 6.60
C LYS A 4 6.29 18.49 5.83
N LEU A 5 7.21 17.75 6.46
CA LEU A 5 7.63 16.43 5.99
C LEU A 5 6.70 15.36 6.58
N VAL A 6 6.23 14.48 5.73
CA VAL A 6 5.30 13.40 6.09
C VAL A 6 5.82 12.07 5.57
N PHE A 7 5.91 11.09 6.45
CA PHE A 7 6.18 9.70 6.07
C PHE A 7 4.85 8.97 5.87
N LYS A 8 4.59 8.52 4.65
CA LYS A 8 3.39 7.75 4.32
C LYS A 8 3.68 6.73 3.23
N SER A 9 2.99 5.59 3.26
CA SER A 9 3.12 4.53 2.24
C SER A 9 4.59 4.15 1.97
N LYS A 10 5.39 4.06 3.04
CA LYS A 10 6.83 3.70 3.03
C LYS A 10 7.76 4.71 2.34
N ASP A 11 7.29 5.93 2.10
CA ASP A 11 8.05 7.01 1.46
C ASP A 11 7.92 8.34 2.21
N TRP A 12 8.91 9.20 2.01
CA TRP A 12 8.87 10.58 2.51
C TRP A 12 8.27 11.52 1.47
N TYR A 13 7.39 12.38 1.94
CA TYR A 13 6.71 13.41 1.16
C TYR A 13 6.89 14.77 1.80
N LEU A 14 7.03 15.79 0.96
CA LEU A 14 6.88 17.18 1.35
C LEU A 14 5.41 17.58 1.13
N TYR A 15 4.72 17.92 2.22
CA TYR A 15 3.40 18.54 2.13
C TYR A 15 3.58 20.05 2.05
N GLY A 16 2.96 20.67 1.07
CA GLY A 16 3.08 22.08 0.85
C GLY A 16 1.98 22.63 -0.06
N PHE A 17 1.93 23.96 -0.13
CA PHE A 17 1.03 24.64 -1.05
C PHE A 17 1.74 24.89 -2.39
N CYS A 18 1.16 24.34 -3.44
CA CYS A 18 1.65 24.54 -4.80
C CYS A 18 1.08 25.84 -5.38
N ARG A 19 1.89 26.88 -5.51
CA ARG A 19 1.46 28.18 -6.07
C ARG A 19 1.02 28.06 -7.53
N LEU A 20 1.63 27.16 -8.30
CA LEU A 20 1.26 26.92 -9.70
C LEU A 20 -0.15 26.33 -9.83
N ARG A 21 -0.49 25.37 -8.98
CA ARG A 21 -1.79 24.68 -8.98
C ARG A 21 -2.80 25.33 -8.04
N LYS A 22 -2.36 26.27 -7.19
CA LYS A 22 -3.17 26.95 -6.16
C LYS A 22 -3.88 25.97 -5.21
N ASP A 23 -3.15 24.91 -4.83
CA ASP A 23 -3.70 23.82 -4.02
C ASP A 23 -2.62 23.18 -3.15
N PHE A 24 -3.04 22.54 -2.06
CA PHE A 24 -2.17 21.73 -1.21
C PHE A 24 -1.86 20.39 -1.87
N ARG A 25 -0.58 19.99 -1.82
CA ARG A 25 -0.12 18.75 -2.45
C ARG A 25 0.94 18.06 -1.65
N PHE A 26 1.03 16.73 -1.87
CA PHE A 26 2.15 15.92 -1.46
C PHE A 26 3.13 15.77 -2.62
N PHE A 27 4.39 16.10 -2.35
CA PHE A 27 5.50 15.93 -3.29
C PHE A 27 6.41 14.83 -2.77
N LYS A 28 6.50 13.72 -3.48
CA LYS A 28 7.41 12.63 -3.09
C LYS A 28 8.85 13.11 -3.20
N LEU A 29 9.63 13.00 -2.11
CA LEU A 29 11.00 13.56 -2.07
C LEU A 29 11.89 13.00 -3.18
N THR A 30 11.78 11.72 -3.48
CA THR A 30 12.58 11.06 -4.53
C THR A 30 12.27 11.56 -5.95
N ARG A 31 11.16 12.28 -6.15
CA ARG A 31 10.76 12.88 -7.44
C ARG A 31 11.15 14.35 -7.56
N ILE A 32 11.63 14.97 -6.51
CA ILE A 32 12.07 16.36 -6.53
C ILE A 32 13.41 16.45 -7.26
N LYS A 33 13.46 17.31 -8.26
CA LYS A 33 14.69 17.60 -9.03
C LYS A 33 14.96 19.10 -8.96
N GLY A 34 16.23 19.48 -8.88
CA GLY A 34 16.63 20.89 -8.89
C GLY A 34 16.14 21.66 -7.67
N LEU A 35 16.23 21.07 -6.47
CA LEU A 35 15.83 21.72 -5.24
C LEU A 35 16.68 22.98 -4.99
N ALA A 36 16.00 24.12 -4.80
CA ALA A 36 16.63 25.35 -4.39
C ALA A 36 15.85 25.98 -3.24
N ILE A 37 16.57 26.52 -2.25
CA ILE A 37 15.98 27.24 -1.13
C ILE A 37 16.00 28.72 -1.47
N GLY A 38 14.81 29.31 -1.64
CA GLY A 38 14.64 30.74 -1.87
C GLY A 38 14.88 31.57 -0.60
N LYS A 39 15.04 32.88 -0.78
CA LYS A 39 15.14 33.83 0.34
C LYS A 39 13.79 34.38 0.79
N GLU A 40 12.74 34.18 -0.01
CA GLU A 40 11.40 34.61 0.30
C GLU A 40 10.80 33.75 1.42
N THR A 41 10.05 34.38 2.29
CA THR A 41 9.29 33.72 3.35
C THR A 41 7.80 33.77 3.02
N PHE A 42 7.04 32.86 3.61
CA PHE A 42 5.58 32.82 3.49
C PHE A 42 4.97 32.62 4.87
N MET A 43 3.73 33.07 5.02
CA MET A 43 2.93 32.84 6.22
C MET A 43 1.69 32.03 5.81
N ARG A 44 1.76 30.72 6.01
CA ARG A 44 0.65 29.81 5.77
C ARG A 44 0.63 28.76 6.86
N ASP A 45 -0.50 28.63 7.52
CA ASP A 45 -0.67 27.64 8.57
C ASP A 45 -0.70 26.21 7.98
N VAL A 46 -0.09 25.29 8.71
CA VAL A 46 -0.21 23.86 8.39
C VAL A 46 -1.63 23.43 8.76
N PRO A 47 -2.42 22.88 7.83
CA PRO A 47 -3.72 22.32 8.17
C PRO A 47 -3.58 21.30 9.29
N THR A 48 -4.47 21.37 10.27
CA THR A 48 -4.51 20.46 11.43
C THR A 48 -4.80 19.02 11.00
N ASP A 49 -5.64 18.87 9.97
CA ASP A 49 -6.05 17.59 9.41
C ASP A 49 -5.35 17.37 8.07
N LEU A 50 -4.14 16.82 8.14
CA LEU A 50 -3.44 16.42 6.92
C LEU A 50 -4.12 15.17 6.35
N PRO A 51 -4.48 15.16 5.05
CA PRO A 51 -5.00 13.98 4.38
C PRO A 51 -3.86 12.98 4.14
N VAL A 52 -3.28 12.48 5.23
CA VAL A 52 -2.15 11.54 5.15
C VAL A 52 -2.60 10.21 4.56
N GLU A 53 -3.83 9.82 4.87
CA GLU A 53 -4.54 8.71 4.25
C GLU A 53 -5.98 9.17 4.00
N ALA A 54 -6.50 8.89 2.81
CA ALA A 54 -7.94 8.96 2.63
C ALA A 54 -8.57 7.98 3.62
N PRO A 55 -9.58 8.37 4.41
CA PRO A 55 -10.24 7.44 5.30
C PRO A 55 -10.75 6.27 4.46
N LEU A 56 -10.24 5.06 4.74
CA LEU A 56 -10.77 3.84 4.15
C LEU A 56 -12.19 3.67 4.71
N HIS A 57 -13.18 3.76 3.84
CA HIS A 57 -14.54 3.42 4.21
C HIS A 57 -14.65 1.89 4.31
N ALA A 58 -15.49 1.38 5.20
CA ALA A 58 -15.67 -0.06 5.38
C ALA A 58 -16.11 -0.77 4.07
N GLU A 59 -16.79 -0.05 3.18
CA GLU A 59 -17.18 -0.50 1.84
C GLU A 59 -15.99 -0.63 0.86
N ASP A 60 -14.84 -0.03 1.20
CA ASP A 60 -13.61 -0.11 0.43
C ASP A 60 -12.71 -1.27 0.87
N LEU A 61 -13.13 -2.03 1.86
CA LEU A 61 -12.40 -3.15 2.42
C LEU A 61 -13.03 -4.47 1.99
N VAL A 62 -12.18 -5.44 1.73
CA VAL A 62 -12.59 -6.83 1.52
C VAL A 62 -11.93 -7.74 2.56
N ALA A 63 -12.74 -8.54 3.24
CA ALA A 63 -12.26 -9.56 4.15
C ALA A 63 -11.62 -10.70 3.35
N VAL A 64 -10.37 -11.01 3.62
CA VAL A 64 -9.62 -12.07 2.95
C VAL A 64 -9.02 -13.03 3.96
N SER A 65 -9.00 -14.32 3.62
CA SER A 65 -8.24 -15.34 4.32
C SER A 65 -7.07 -15.76 3.44
N LEU A 66 -5.87 -15.62 3.96
CA LEU A 66 -4.62 -15.87 3.26
C LEU A 66 -3.84 -16.99 3.92
N LYS A 67 -3.18 -17.79 3.10
CA LYS A 67 -2.18 -18.77 3.53
C LYS A 67 -0.83 -18.36 2.94
N PHE A 68 0.19 -18.38 3.77
CA PHE A 68 1.57 -18.10 3.35
C PHE A 68 2.48 -19.30 3.60
N THR A 69 3.47 -19.46 2.75
CA THR A 69 4.52 -20.44 2.99
C THR A 69 5.48 -19.97 4.08
N PRO A 70 6.27 -20.89 4.72
CA PRO A 70 7.21 -20.52 5.78
C PRO A 70 8.25 -19.47 5.37
N GLU A 71 8.60 -19.39 4.09
CA GLU A 71 9.56 -18.42 3.54
C GLU A 71 9.12 -16.98 3.71
N ALA A 72 7.80 -16.74 3.75
CA ALA A 72 7.22 -15.40 3.96
C ALA A 72 7.12 -15.01 5.45
N ALA A 73 7.49 -15.89 6.39
CA ALA A 73 7.20 -15.73 7.82
C ALA A 73 7.65 -14.38 8.38
N PHE A 74 8.86 -13.94 8.09
CA PHE A 74 9.41 -12.69 8.59
C PHE A 74 8.51 -11.51 8.23
N ARG A 75 8.15 -11.38 6.96
CA ARG A 75 7.29 -10.32 6.47
C ARG A 75 5.86 -10.42 7.01
N VAL A 76 5.32 -11.63 7.09
CA VAL A 76 3.96 -11.88 7.61
C VAL A 76 3.84 -11.44 9.07
N TYR A 77 4.82 -11.78 9.91
CA TYR A 77 4.81 -11.33 11.31
C TYR A 77 5.01 -9.82 11.46
N ASP A 78 5.81 -9.21 10.60
CA ASP A 78 5.99 -7.75 10.61
C ASP A 78 4.71 -7.01 10.22
N GLU A 79 3.94 -7.54 9.26
CA GLU A 79 2.77 -6.85 8.73
C GLU A 79 1.48 -7.17 9.50
N PHE A 80 1.33 -8.39 10.05
CA PHE A 80 0.08 -8.87 10.64
C PHE A 80 0.15 -9.18 12.13
N THR A 81 1.31 -9.11 12.72
CA THR A 81 1.59 -9.21 14.17
C THR A 81 0.79 -10.33 14.89
N ASP A 82 -0.33 -9.98 15.53
CA ASP A 82 -1.10 -10.88 16.42
C ASP A 82 -2.19 -11.69 15.71
N ALA A 83 -2.40 -11.46 14.41
CA ALA A 83 -3.47 -12.11 13.62
C ALA A 83 -2.99 -13.37 12.90
N VAL A 84 -1.78 -13.86 13.19
CA VAL A 84 -1.14 -14.97 12.50
C VAL A 84 -1.34 -16.28 13.29
N THR A 85 -1.83 -17.32 12.60
CA THR A 85 -1.82 -18.70 13.11
C THR A 85 -0.94 -19.57 12.22
N THR A 86 -0.38 -20.66 12.77
CA THR A 86 0.51 -21.55 12.03
C THR A 86 0.05 -23.00 12.12
N ASP A 87 0.32 -23.79 11.07
CA ASP A 87 0.12 -25.23 11.09
C ASP A 87 1.42 -25.99 11.44
N ALA A 88 1.33 -27.30 11.48
CA ALA A 88 2.45 -28.18 11.83
C ALA A 88 3.57 -28.17 10.76
N GLN A 89 3.28 -27.73 9.55
CA GLN A 89 4.21 -27.59 8.44
C GLN A 89 4.88 -26.21 8.40
N GLY A 90 4.47 -25.29 9.28
CA GLY A 90 5.00 -23.94 9.34
C GLY A 90 4.31 -22.95 8.39
N ASN A 91 3.23 -23.36 7.71
CA ASN A 91 2.44 -22.40 6.93
C ASN A 91 1.72 -21.44 7.87
N LEU A 92 1.58 -20.20 7.42
CA LEU A 92 0.97 -19.13 8.20
C LEU A 92 -0.40 -18.77 7.63
N TYR A 93 -1.36 -18.51 8.49
CA TYR A 93 -2.73 -18.18 8.11
C TYR A 93 -3.11 -16.82 8.72
N VAL A 94 -3.70 -15.97 7.90
CA VAL A 94 -4.13 -14.63 8.28
C VAL A 94 -5.52 -14.37 7.75
N SER A 95 -6.42 -13.84 8.60
CA SER A 95 -7.70 -13.29 8.17
C SER A 95 -7.71 -11.80 8.46
N VAL A 96 -7.88 -10.98 7.42
CA VAL A 96 -7.69 -9.53 7.49
C VAL A 96 -8.58 -8.81 6.47
N ASP A 97 -8.97 -7.58 6.81
CA ASP A 97 -9.63 -6.68 5.88
C ASP A 97 -8.59 -5.87 5.11
N LEU A 98 -8.61 -5.96 3.79
CA LEU A 98 -7.68 -5.26 2.91
C LEU A 98 -8.42 -4.35 1.93
N PRO A 99 -7.79 -3.21 1.53
CA PRO A 99 -8.36 -2.33 0.51
C PRO A 99 -8.53 -3.04 -0.84
N ASP A 100 -9.72 -2.93 -1.45
CA ASP A 100 -10.04 -3.59 -2.72
C ASP A 100 -9.66 -2.76 -3.98
N HIS A 101 -9.39 -1.48 -3.87
CA HIS A 101 -9.20 -0.53 -4.97
C HIS A 101 -8.01 -0.81 -5.90
N GLY A 102 -7.97 -1.96 -6.56
CA GLY A 102 -6.91 -2.32 -7.50
C GLY A 102 -5.52 -2.50 -6.87
N VAL A 103 -5.40 -2.20 -5.58
CA VAL A 103 -4.16 -2.34 -4.80
C VAL A 103 -4.00 -3.75 -4.27
N LEU A 104 -5.11 -4.44 -4.01
CA LEU A 104 -5.12 -5.78 -3.41
C LEU A 104 -4.30 -6.79 -4.22
N PHE A 105 -4.51 -6.84 -5.53
CA PHE A 105 -3.76 -7.75 -6.39
C PHE A 105 -2.25 -7.45 -6.36
N SER A 106 -1.87 -6.18 -6.49
CA SER A 106 -0.46 -5.77 -6.45
C SER A 106 0.19 -6.09 -5.11
N TYR A 107 -0.57 -5.92 -4.02
CA TYR A 107 -0.12 -6.28 -2.68
C TYR A 107 0.09 -7.79 -2.54
N LEU A 108 -0.87 -8.61 -2.94
CA LEU A 108 -0.75 -10.07 -2.91
C LEU A 108 0.40 -10.54 -3.80
N LEU A 109 0.52 -9.98 -5.02
CA LEU A 109 1.61 -10.32 -5.95
C LEU A 109 3.00 -9.99 -5.39
N SER A 110 3.10 -9.03 -4.48
CA SER A 110 4.37 -8.69 -3.84
C SER A 110 4.95 -9.81 -2.97
N PHE A 111 4.17 -10.81 -2.63
CA PHE A 111 4.62 -12.05 -1.96
C PHE A 111 5.03 -13.16 -2.94
N GLY A 112 4.83 -12.93 -4.24
CA GLY A 112 5.13 -13.93 -5.28
C GLY A 112 4.30 -15.19 -5.12
N ASP A 113 4.96 -16.33 -5.15
CA ASP A 113 4.35 -17.66 -4.97
C ASP A 113 4.22 -18.10 -3.50
N SER A 114 4.58 -17.21 -2.57
CA SER A 114 4.50 -17.48 -1.13
C SER A 114 3.15 -17.18 -0.52
N VAL A 115 2.16 -16.70 -1.29
CA VAL A 115 0.80 -16.40 -0.80
C VAL A 115 -0.27 -17.12 -1.62
N GLU A 116 -1.27 -17.64 -0.93
CA GLU A 116 -2.49 -18.19 -1.50
C GLU A 116 -3.71 -17.52 -0.89
N VAL A 117 -4.63 -17.04 -1.71
CA VAL A 117 -5.95 -16.57 -1.27
C VAL A 117 -6.84 -17.78 -1.05
N LEU A 118 -7.31 -17.98 0.17
CA LEU A 118 -8.25 -19.05 0.52
C LEU A 118 -9.68 -18.58 0.34
N GLU A 119 -10.01 -17.41 0.86
CA GLU A 119 -11.32 -16.78 0.81
C GLU A 119 -11.22 -15.26 0.60
N PRO A 120 -12.23 -14.62 0.02
CA PRO A 120 -13.42 -15.21 -0.59
C PRO A 120 -13.10 -15.79 -2.00
N ALA A 121 -13.94 -16.69 -2.47
CA ALA A 121 -13.80 -17.32 -3.79
C ALA A 121 -13.72 -16.27 -4.93
N SER A 122 -14.43 -15.15 -4.80
CA SER A 122 -14.41 -14.06 -5.78
C SER A 122 -13.01 -13.44 -5.94
N VAL A 123 -12.31 -13.17 -4.84
CA VAL A 123 -10.93 -12.64 -4.87
C VAL A 123 -9.97 -13.71 -5.42
N ARG A 124 -10.14 -14.96 -5.00
CA ARG A 124 -9.34 -16.09 -5.50
C ARG A 124 -9.43 -16.22 -7.03
N GLU A 125 -10.64 -16.15 -7.60
CA GLU A 125 -10.82 -16.20 -9.05
C GLU A 125 -10.24 -14.96 -9.77
N GLN A 126 -10.40 -13.78 -9.22
CA GLN A 126 -9.77 -12.57 -9.78
C GLN A 126 -8.24 -12.68 -9.81
N VAL A 127 -7.63 -13.19 -8.74
CA VAL A 127 -6.17 -13.42 -8.70
C VAL A 127 -5.76 -14.44 -9.76
N LYS A 128 -6.50 -15.54 -9.89
CA LYS A 128 -6.26 -16.58 -10.90
C LYS A 128 -6.36 -16.03 -12.33
N GLU A 129 -7.38 -15.26 -12.65
CA GLU A 129 -7.54 -14.62 -13.96
C GLU A 129 -6.37 -13.66 -14.28
N LYS A 130 -5.93 -12.88 -13.28
CA LYS A 130 -4.79 -11.99 -13.41
C LYS A 130 -3.48 -12.75 -13.66
N LEU A 131 -3.26 -13.85 -12.94
CA LEU A 131 -2.07 -14.71 -13.13
C LEU A 131 -2.07 -15.35 -14.52
N ILE A 132 -3.21 -15.80 -15.02
CA ILE A 132 -3.36 -16.34 -16.40
C ILE A 132 -3.02 -15.26 -17.43
N SER A 133 -3.55 -14.04 -17.25
CA SER A 133 -3.22 -12.89 -18.10
C SER A 133 -1.73 -12.57 -18.10
N MET A 134 -1.10 -12.58 -16.93
CA MET A 134 0.34 -12.36 -16.79
C MET A 134 1.13 -13.47 -17.49
N LEU A 135 0.76 -14.73 -17.25
CA LEU A 135 1.42 -15.86 -17.89
C LEU A 135 1.34 -15.78 -19.42
N HIS A 136 0.23 -15.25 -19.97
CA HIS A 136 0.05 -15.08 -21.40
C HIS A 136 1.07 -14.10 -22.01
N ILE A 137 1.48 -13.06 -21.27
CA ILE A 137 2.49 -12.09 -21.71
C ILE A 137 3.85 -12.77 -21.92
N TYR A 138 4.18 -13.77 -21.11
CA TYR A 138 5.47 -14.46 -21.15
C TYR A 138 5.47 -15.75 -22.00
N LYS A 139 4.32 -16.12 -22.56
CA LYS A 139 4.21 -17.20 -23.53
C LYS A 139 4.41 -16.62 -24.95
N THR A 140 5.64 -16.39 -25.29
CA THR A 140 6.04 -16.06 -26.67
C THR A 140 6.75 -17.24 -27.33
#